data_e2d8121aa179830cd4215ae2725bcac6
#
_entry.id   e2d8121aa179830cd4215ae2725bcac6
#
_cell.length_a   1.000
_cell.length_b   1.000
_cell.length_c   1.000
_cell.angle_alpha   90.00
_cell.angle_beta   90.00
_cell.angle_gamma   90.00
#
_symmetry.space_group_name_H-M   'P 1'
#
loop_
_entity.id
_entity.type
_entity.pdbx_description
1 polymer ?
#
loop_
_entity_poly.entity_id
_entity_poly.type
_entity_poly.pdbx_seq_one_letter_code
_entity_poly.pdbx_strand_id
1 'polypeptide(L)'
;MSQSTIESKDKKEVNRGKAPAKETILSPRFYTTDFEAMENMDLSINEEELEAICEEFRKDYNRHHFVRNSEFEGAAEKLDPETRELFVDFLEGSCTSEFSGFLLYKELSKRIKAKNPLLAECFAH
;
A
#
# COMPACT_ATOMS: atom_id res chain seq x y z
N MET A 1 15.16 -19.88 42.24
CA MET A 1 15.28 -18.99 41.06
C MET A 1 14.07 -19.22 40.17
N SER A 2 13.09 -18.40 40.32
CA SER A 2 11.94 -18.47 39.46
C SER A 2 12.33 -17.82 38.12
N GLN A 3 12.55 -18.62 37.11
CA GLN A 3 12.47 -18.13 35.77
C GLN A 3 11.03 -17.67 35.57
N SER A 4 10.81 -16.37 35.59
CA SER A 4 9.57 -15.81 35.06
C SER A 4 9.56 -16.16 33.58
N THR A 5 8.89 -17.25 33.28
CA THR A 5 8.41 -17.49 31.94
C THR A 5 7.54 -16.30 31.63
N ILE A 6 8.09 -15.33 30.93
CA ILE A 6 7.28 -14.38 30.23
C ILE A 6 6.53 -15.25 29.24
N GLU A 7 5.33 -15.64 29.65
CA GLU A 7 4.34 -16.12 28.71
C GLU A 7 4.33 -15.05 27.62
N SER A 8 4.93 -15.39 26.50
CA SER A 8 4.65 -14.66 25.28
C SER A 8 3.13 -14.74 25.20
N LYS A 9 2.46 -13.66 25.60
CA LYS A 9 1.06 -13.47 25.28
C LYS A 9 0.97 -13.91 23.85
N ASP A 10 0.21 -14.98 23.62
CA ASP A 10 -0.10 -15.47 22.30
C ASP A 10 -0.32 -14.24 21.46
N LYS A 11 0.68 -13.88 20.66
CA LYS A 11 0.47 -12.95 19.59
C LYS A 11 -0.59 -13.67 18.81
N LYS A 12 -1.85 -13.29 19.05
CA LYS A 12 -2.99 -13.69 18.27
C LYS A 12 -2.46 -13.73 16.87
N GLU A 13 -2.34 -14.91 16.33
CA GLU A 13 -1.82 -15.09 14.98
C GLU A 13 -2.71 -14.24 14.11
N VAL A 14 -2.29 -13.01 13.94
CA VAL A 14 -2.95 -12.08 13.03
C VAL A 14 -3.10 -12.91 11.79
N ASN A 15 -4.29 -13.01 11.26
CA ASN A 15 -4.63 -13.82 10.11
C ASN A 15 -3.71 -13.43 8.94
N ARG A 16 -2.45 -13.71 9.12
CA ARG A 16 -1.36 -13.68 8.18
C ARG A 16 -1.69 -14.85 7.29
N GLY A 17 -2.46 -14.56 6.25
CA GLY A 17 -2.73 -15.56 5.26
C GLY A 17 -1.45 -16.35 5.02
N LYS A 18 -1.50 -17.64 4.99
CA LYS A 18 -0.33 -18.45 4.68
C LYS A 18 0.34 -17.85 3.47
N ALA A 19 1.63 -17.61 3.55
CA ALA A 19 2.38 -17.13 2.40
C ALA A 19 1.99 -18.01 1.19
N PRO A 20 1.60 -17.42 0.07
CA PRO A 20 1.18 -18.20 -1.08
C PRO A 20 2.30 -19.15 -1.48
N ALA A 21 1.97 -20.39 -1.80
CA ALA A 21 2.92 -21.40 -2.24
C ALA A 21 3.59 -21.07 -3.59
N LYS A 22 3.05 -20.08 -4.31
CA LYS A 22 3.58 -19.55 -5.58
C LYS A 22 3.65 -18.04 -5.48
N GLU A 23 4.54 -17.43 -6.25
CA GLU A 23 4.53 -15.99 -6.45
C GLU A 23 3.15 -15.52 -6.90
N THR A 24 2.60 -14.59 -6.17
CA THR A 24 1.33 -13.93 -6.46
C THR A 24 1.56 -12.45 -6.64
N ILE A 25 0.55 -11.76 -7.14
CA ILE A 25 0.53 -10.29 -7.21
C ILE A 25 0.51 -9.61 -5.83
N LEU A 26 0.33 -10.39 -4.75
CA LEU A 26 0.38 -9.89 -3.38
C LEU A 26 1.79 -10.09 -2.80
N SER A 27 2.41 -9.00 -2.41
CA SER A 27 3.71 -9.05 -1.72
C SER A 27 3.57 -9.61 -0.30
N PRO A 28 4.65 -10.15 0.28
CA PRO A 28 4.65 -10.58 1.68
C PRO A 28 4.18 -9.49 2.66
N ARG A 29 4.40 -8.24 2.33
CA ARG A 29 3.98 -7.08 3.11
C ARG A 29 2.48 -7.07 3.40
N PHE A 30 1.64 -7.44 2.43
CA PHE A 30 0.20 -7.55 2.63
C PHE A 30 -0.14 -8.63 3.66
N TYR A 31 0.49 -9.80 3.55
CA TYR A 31 0.24 -10.93 4.44
C TYR A 31 0.80 -10.76 5.86
N THR A 32 1.80 -9.91 6.02
CA THR A 32 2.45 -9.67 7.31
C THR A 32 1.91 -8.45 8.06
N THR A 33 1.00 -7.70 7.45
CA THR A 33 0.40 -6.52 8.07
C THR A 33 -0.60 -6.91 9.15
N ASP A 34 -0.43 -6.32 10.33
CA ASP A 34 -1.39 -6.45 11.43
C ASP A 34 -2.49 -5.39 11.30
N PHE A 35 -3.53 -5.71 10.55
CA PHE A 35 -4.64 -4.80 10.33
C PHE A 35 -5.42 -4.49 11.62
N GLU A 36 -5.54 -5.44 12.54
CA GLU A 36 -6.22 -5.22 13.81
C GLU A 36 -5.46 -4.21 14.68
N ALA A 37 -4.13 -4.32 14.74
CA ALA A 37 -3.31 -3.35 15.44
C ALA A 37 -3.41 -1.95 14.81
N MET A 38 -3.42 -1.87 13.49
CA MET A 38 -3.52 -0.59 12.78
C MET A 38 -4.89 0.08 13.00
N GLU A 39 -5.97 -0.69 12.95
CA GLU A 39 -7.32 -0.12 13.19
C GLU A 39 -7.57 0.28 14.64
N ASN A 40 -6.79 -0.23 15.59
CA ASN A 40 -6.87 0.10 17.01
C ASN A 40 -5.89 1.19 17.45
N MET A 41 -5.10 1.74 16.53
CA MET A 41 -4.29 2.92 16.81
C MET A 41 -5.15 4.14 17.11
N ASP A 42 -4.57 5.14 17.76
CA ASP A 42 -5.23 6.45 17.88
C ASP A 42 -5.31 7.11 16.51
N LEU A 43 -6.52 7.23 15.99
CA LEU A 43 -6.81 7.81 14.69
C LEU A 43 -7.32 9.25 14.77
N SER A 44 -7.29 9.85 15.96
CA SER A 44 -7.72 11.24 16.21
C SER A 44 -6.58 12.23 16.03
N ILE A 45 -5.95 12.23 14.85
CA ILE A 45 -4.80 13.10 14.57
C ILE A 45 -5.12 14.11 13.46
N ASN A 46 -4.64 15.33 13.64
CA ASN A 46 -4.53 16.37 12.60
C ASN A 46 -5.68 16.40 11.57
N GLU A 47 -6.90 16.48 12.05
CA GLU A 47 -8.11 16.42 11.21
C GLU A 47 -8.10 17.50 10.12
N GLU A 48 -7.60 18.70 10.44
CA GLU A 48 -7.49 19.81 9.50
C GLU A 48 -6.50 19.50 8.36
N GLU A 49 -5.34 18.92 8.67
CA GLU A 49 -4.37 18.47 7.66
C GLU A 49 -4.92 17.33 6.81
N LEU A 50 -5.60 16.38 7.42
CA LEU A 50 -6.24 15.27 6.71
C LEU A 50 -7.31 15.79 5.73
N GLU A 51 -8.10 16.78 6.13
CA GLU A 51 -9.09 17.39 5.25
C GLU A 51 -8.43 18.08 4.06
N ALA A 52 -7.34 18.82 4.29
CA ALA A 52 -6.60 19.46 3.21
C ALA A 52 -6.03 18.43 2.22
N ILE A 53 -5.47 17.34 2.70
CA ILE A 53 -4.94 16.24 1.88
C ILE A 53 -6.07 15.56 1.08
N CYS A 54 -7.21 15.28 1.74
CA CYS A 54 -8.36 14.70 1.06
C CYS A 54 -8.91 15.62 -0.04
N GLU A 55 -8.94 16.91 0.19
CA GLU A 55 -9.35 17.88 -0.83
C GLU A 55 -8.44 17.84 -2.06
N GLU A 56 -7.15 17.74 -1.87
CA GLU A 56 -6.20 17.59 -2.98
C GLU A 56 -6.45 16.30 -3.77
N PHE A 57 -6.66 15.19 -3.09
CA PHE A 57 -7.00 13.92 -3.74
C PHE A 57 -8.33 13.99 -4.50
N ARG A 58 -9.35 14.63 -3.94
CA ARG A 58 -10.65 14.82 -4.60
C ARG A 58 -10.54 15.65 -5.88
N LYS A 59 -9.61 16.58 -5.94
CA LYS A 59 -9.32 17.38 -7.14
C LYS A 59 -8.61 16.60 -8.24
N ASP A 60 -8.23 15.36 -7.96
CA ASP A 60 -7.51 14.48 -8.90
C ASP A 60 -6.29 15.18 -9.52
N TYR A 61 -5.45 15.67 -8.63
CA TYR A 61 -4.26 16.43 -8.93
C TYR A 61 -3.35 15.78 -9.98
N ASN A 62 -3.28 14.46 -9.99
CA ASN A 62 -2.40 13.72 -10.88
C ASN A 62 -2.89 13.64 -12.34
N ARG A 63 -4.16 13.87 -12.62
CA ARG A 63 -4.70 13.85 -13.99
C ARG A 63 -4.05 14.84 -14.93
N HIS A 64 -3.56 15.94 -14.40
CA HIS A 64 -3.03 17.04 -15.19
C HIS A 64 -1.50 17.05 -15.31
N HIS A 65 -0.80 16.18 -14.56
CA HIS A 65 0.66 16.17 -14.52
C HIS A 65 1.32 15.24 -15.53
N PHE A 66 0.61 14.25 -16.04
CA PHE A 66 1.16 13.29 -16.99
C PHE A 66 0.60 13.53 -18.38
N VAL A 67 1.32 14.33 -19.16
CA VAL A 67 1.02 14.48 -20.59
C VAL A 67 1.86 13.48 -21.37
N ARG A 68 1.19 12.51 -22.00
CA ARG A 68 1.82 11.60 -22.95
C ARG A 68 1.98 12.35 -24.28
N ASN A 69 3.19 12.74 -24.57
CA ASN A 69 3.55 13.39 -25.82
C ASN A 69 4.27 12.42 -26.77
N SER A 70 4.65 12.90 -27.96
CA SER A 70 5.37 12.10 -28.94
C SER A 70 6.74 11.59 -28.46
N GLU A 71 7.39 12.30 -27.55
CA GLU A 71 8.66 11.84 -26.96
C GLU A 71 8.43 10.63 -26.06
N PHE A 72 7.33 10.61 -25.31
CA PHE A 72 6.96 9.47 -24.49
C PHE A 72 6.64 8.23 -25.33
N GLU A 73 5.91 8.40 -26.43
CA GLU A 73 5.49 7.28 -27.29
C GLU A 73 6.68 6.50 -27.89
N GLY A 74 7.77 7.18 -28.19
CA GLY A 74 8.96 6.55 -28.77
C GLY A 74 10.05 6.19 -27.77
N ALA A 75 9.89 6.52 -26.47
CA ALA A 75 10.99 6.41 -25.51
C ALA A 75 11.47 4.97 -25.28
N ALA A 76 10.55 4.01 -25.17
CA ALA A 76 10.91 2.60 -24.93
C ALA A 76 11.60 1.93 -26.12
N GLU A 77 11.31 2.39 -27.33
CA GLU A 77 11.91 1.84 -28.56
C GLU A 77 13.35 2.30 -28.76
N LYS A 78 13.73 3.40 -28.12
CA LYS A 78 15.09 3.96 -28.17
C LYS A 78 16.08 3.28 -27.23
N LEU A 79 15.57 2.45 -26.32
CA LEU A 79 16.41 1.68 -25.41
C LEU A 79 17.07 0.50 -26.13
N ASP A 80 18.34 0.24 -25.82
CA ASP A 80 18.96 -1.00 -26.22
C ASP A 80 18.27 -2.21 -25.55
N PRO A 81 18.35 -3.42 -26.15
CA PRO A 81 17.62 -4.58 -25.65
C PRO A 81 17.94 -4.94 -24.19
N GLU A 82 19.18 -4.84 -23.77
CA GLU A 82 19.62 -5.16 -22.41
C GLU A 82 19.05 -4.17 -21.39
N THR A 83 19.14 -2.89 -21.67
CA THR A 83 18.56 -1.84 -20.83
C THR A 83 17.04 -1.96 -20.76
N ARG A 84 16.39 -2.28 -21.88
CA ARG A 84 14.96 -2.50 -21.92
C ARG A 84 14.52 -3.67 -21.03
N GLU A 85 15.22 -4.79 -21.10
CA GLU A 85 14.95 -5.96 -20.26
C GLU A 85 15.08 -5.63 -18.77
N LEU A 86 16.13 -4.91 -18.40
CA LEU A 86 16.34 -4.44 -17.04
C LEU A 86 15.17 -3.56 -16.53
N PHE A 87 14.69 -2.64 -17.36
CA PHE A 87 13.53 -1.81 -17.01
C PHE A 87 12.25 -2.62 -16.91
N VAL A 88 12.02 -3.58 -17.77
CA VAL A 88 10.85 -4.45 -17.70
C VAL A 88 10.84 -5.22 -16.39
N ASP A 89 11.93 -5.86 -16.02
CA ASP A 89 12.05 -6.60 -14.76
C ASP A 89 11.82 -5.70 -13.55
N PHE A 90 12.41 -4.52 -13.55
CA PHE A 90 12.21 -3.53 -12.48
C PHE A 90 10.75 -3.08 -12.37
N LEU A 91 10.11 -2.76 -13.50
CA LEU A 91 8.72 -2.29 -13.52
C LEU A 91 7.73 -3.40 -13.14
N GLU A 92 7.97 -4.63 -13.54
CA GLU A 92 7.16 -5.77 -13.11
C GLU A 92 7.20 -5.94 -11.60
N GLY A 93 8.39 -5.88 -10.99
CA GLY A 93 8.54 -5.90 -9.54
C GLY A 93 7.85 -4.72 -8.84
N SER A 94 7.99 -3.52 -9.39
CA SER A 94 7.33 -2.31 -8.88
C SER A 94 5.82 -2.40 -8.99
N CYS A 95 5.27 -2.87 -10.10
CA CYS A 95 3.83 -3.06 -10.29
C CYS A 95 3.25 -4.04 -9.26
N THR A 96 3.95 -5.12 -8.97
CA THR A 96 3.55 -6.08 -7.94
C THR A 96 3.50 -5.44 -6.56
N SER A 97 4.50 -4.67 -6.19
CA SER A 97 4.56 -3.94 -4.92
C SER A 97 3.47 -2.89 -4.81
N GLU A 98 3.25 -2.11 -5.86
CA GLU A 98 2.20 -1.09 -5.92
C GLU A 98 0.81 -1.70 -5.80
N PHE A 99 0.56 -2.79 -6.49
CA PHE A 99 -0.72 -3.49 -6.40
C PHE A 99 -0.98 -4.04 -4.99
N SER A 100 0.03 -4.59 -4.35
CA SER A 100 -0.06 -5.03 -2.95
C SER A 100 -0.33 -3.87 -2.00
N GLY A 101 0.30 -2.72 -2.23
CA GLY A 101 0.05 -1.49 -1.49
C GLY A 101 -1.38 -1.01 -1.66
N PHE A 102 -1.89 -1.01 -2.87
CA PHE A 102 -3.28 -0.68 -3.17
C PHE A 102 -4.27 -1.54 -2.39
N LEU A 103 -4.09 -2.85 -2.40
CA LEU A 103 -4.96 -3.78 -1.67
C LEU A 103 -4.86 -3.58 -0.15
N LEU A 104 -3.67 -3.30 0.37
CA LEU A 104 -3.44 -3.00 1.77
C LEU A 104 -4.18 -1.73 2.20
N TYR A 105 -4.04 -0.66 1.47
CA TYR A 105 -4.71 0.61 1.78
C TYR A 105 -6.22 0.52 1.63
N LYS A 106 -6.69 -0.21 0.65
CA LYS A 106 -8.12 -0.48 0.46
C LYS A 106 -8.72 -1.25 1.64
N GLU A 107 -8.04 -2.27 2.13
CA GLU A 107 -8.47 -3.04 3.31
C GLU A 107 -8.44 -2.17 4.57
N LEU A 108 -7.38 -1.39 4.75
CA LEU A 108 -7.24 -0.48 5.88
C LEU A 108 -8.34 0.58 5.87
N SER A 109 -8.60 1.21 4.73
CA SER A 109 -9.71 2.16 4.55
C SER A 109 -11.04 1.57 5.00
N LYS A 110 -11.34 0.35 4.56
CA LYS A 110 -12.56 -0.35 4.93
C LYS A 110 -12.69 -0.55 6.45
N ARG A 111 -11.60 -0.94 7.11
CA ARG A 111 -11.59 -1.25 8.55
C ARG A 111 -11.74 -0.02 9.43
N ILE A 112 -11.12 1.10 9.05
CA ILE A 112 -11.12 2.33 9.87
C ILE A 112 -12.30 3.25 9.56
N LYS A 113 -13.09 2.98 8.56
CA LYS A 113 -14.17 3.86 8.08
C LYS A 113 -15.17 4.27 9.17
N ALA A 114 -15.48 3.36 10.07
CA ALA A 114 -16.42 3.66 11.17
C ALA A 114 -15.80 4.56 12.25
N LYS A 115 -14.47 4.51 12.42
CA LYS A 115 -13.75 5.27 13.45
C LYS A 115 -13.31 6.65 12.95
N ASN A 116 -12.80 6.71 11.74
CA ASN A 116 -12.34 7.94 11.11
C ASN A 116 -12.63 7.91 9.60
N PRO A 117 -13.82 8.40 9.18
CA PRO A 117 -14.21 8.41 7.77
C PRO A 117 -13.26 9.22 6.88
N LEU A 118 -12.69 10.30 7.41
CA LEU A 118 -11.78 11.17 6.67
C LEU A 118 -10.46 10.47 6.35
N LEU A 119 -9.86 9.84 7.35
CA LEU A 119 -8.64 9.04 7.16
C LEU A 119 -8.90 7.84 6.24
N ALA A 120 -10.05 7.20 6.36
CA ALA A 120 -10.47 6.13 5.46
C ALA A 120 -10.55 6.59 4.00
N GLU A 121 -11.07 7.78 3.77
CA GLU A 121 -11.11 8.38 2.43
C GLU A 121 -9.70 8.64 1.89
N CYS A 122 -8.79 9.16 2.71
CA CYS A 122 -7.39 9.34 2.30
C CYS A 122 -6.74 8.03 1.83
N PHE A 123 -6.99 6.93 2.53
CA PHE A 123 -6.47 5.62 2.11
C PHE A 123 -7.18 5.03 0.88
N ALA A 124 -8.37 5.51 0.55
CA ALA A 124 -9.13 5.04 -0.61
C ALA A 124 -8.69 5.68 -1.93
N HIS A 125 -8.01 6.82 -1.87
CA HIS A 125 -7.47 7.52 -3.03
C HIS A 125 -6.12 6.97 -3.48
#